data_0e93c5b7a0f338d36531360e7ea90d6a
#
_entry.id   0e93c5b7a0f338d36531360e7ea90d6a
#
_cell.length_a   1.000
_cell.length_b   1.000
_cell.length_c   1.000
_cell.angle_alpha   90.00
_cell.angle_beta   90.00
_cell.angle_gamma   90.00
#
_symmetry.space_group_name_H-M   'P 1'
#
loop_
_entity.id
_entity.type
_entity.pdbx_description
1 polymer ?
#
loop_
_entity_poly.entity_id
_entity_poly.type
_entity_poly.pdbx_seq_one_letter_code
_entity_poly.pdbx_strand_id
1 'polypeptide(L)'
;MMSFGLTTEQIDLKVRARDLASGIIADNAAEVDKSEQYPWENVKALKEAGFMGMTIPKELGGPGCNFLDANLVVEEMASYCGPTGRIAVEANMGAISAVVHYGTESQKKLAADLVLDGDKPAICITEPDAGSAASQMTTRADKRGDKYIINGKKHWITGGGVSRLHL
;
A
#
# COMPACT_ATOMS: atom_id res chain seq x y z
N MET A 1 -23.17 23.29 9.69
CA MET A 1 -22.09 23.20 10.69
C MET A 1 -21.18 22.05 10.26
N MET A 2 -19.92 22.30 9.97
CA MET A 2 -18.99 21.19 9.67
C MET A 2 -18.76 20.40 10.96
N SER A 3 -19.11 19.12 10.96
CA SER A 3 -18.75 18.20 12.02
C SER A 3 -17.34 17.64 11.74
N PHE A 4 -16.42 17.82 12.66
CA PHE A 4 -15.08 17.18 12.59
C PHE A 4 -15.06 15.81 13.27
N GLY A 5 -16.24 15.28 13.66
CA GLY A 5 -16.37 13.95 14.24
C GLY A 5 -16.37 12.85 13.18
N LEU A 6 -15.93 11.64 13.57
CA LEU A 6 -16.07 10.44 12.75
C LEU A 6 -17.54 10.04 12.61
N THR A 7 -17.92 9.43 11.48
CA THR A 7 -19.23 8.79 11.33
C THR A 7 -19.29 7.49 12.15
N THR A 8 -20.50 6.95 12.34
CA THR A 8 -20.68 5.66 13.02
C THR A 8 -19.89 4.55 12.33
N GLU A 9 -19.94 4.52 10.99
CA GLU A 9 -19.22 3.53 10.17
C GLU A 9 -17.69 3.65 10.33
N GLN A 10 -17.17 4.88 10.47
CA GLN A 10 -15.76 5.13 10.72
C GLN A 10 -15.34 4.73 12.13
N ILE A 11 -16.21 4.93 13.12
CA ILE A 11 -16.00 4.46 14.49
C ILE A 11 -15.95 2.94 14.51
N ASP A 12 -16.91 2.27 13.87
CA ASP A 12 -16.96 0.80 13.79
C ASP A 12 -15.74 0.24 13.04
N LEU A 13 -15.32 0.90 11.96
CA LEU A 13 -14.10 0.57 11.23
C LEU A 13 -12.86 0.64 12.13
N LYS A 14 -12.74 1.72 12.89
CA LYS A 14 -11.62 1.94 13.81
C LYS A 14 -11.60 0.89 14.95
N VAL A 15 -12.76 0.50 15.46
CA VAL A 15 -12.88 -0.58 16.47
C VAL A 15 -12.39 -1.89 15.88
N ARG A 16 -12.87 -2.31 14.69
CA ARG A 16 -12.40 -3.53 14.02
C ARG A 16 -10.90 -3.52 13.73
N ALA A 17 -10.37 -2.36 13.32
CA ALA A 17 -8.94 -2.20 13.08
C ALA A 17 -8.15 -2.35 14.39
N ARG A 18 -8.62 -1.76 15.49
CA ARG A 18 -8.00 -1.89 16.80
C ARG A 18 -8.03 -3.32 17.33
N ASP A 19 -9.12 -4.05 17.16
CA ASP A 19 -9.22 -5.44 17.56
C ASP A 19 -8.19 -6.31 16.84
N LEU A 20 -8.02 -6.12 15.54
CA LEU A 20 -6.98 -6.82 14.77
C LEU A 20 -5.58 -6.40 15.22
N ALA A 21 -5.36 -5.10 15.42
CA ALA A 21 -4.05 -4.54 15.77
C ALA A 21 -3.58 -4.96 17.17
N SER A 22 -4.48 -4.92 18.17
CA SER A 22 -4.17 -5.33 19.55
C SER A 22 -4.11 -6.85 19.76
N GLY A 23 -4.60 -7.62 18.79
CA GLY A 23 -4.49 -9.08 18.77
C GLY A 23 -3.28 -9.54 17.97
N ILE A 24 -3.51 -10.23 16.85
CA ILE A 24 -2.46 -10.90 16.07
C ILE A 24 -1.31 -9.99 15.64
N ILE A 25 -1.59 -8.70 15.33
CA ILE A 25 -0.53 -7.78 14.90
C ILE A 25 0.40 -7.46 16.09
N ALA A 26 -0.16 -7.22 17.27
CA ALA A 26 0.61 -6.99 18.51
C ALA A 26 1.42 -8.22 18.90
N ASP A 27 0.82 -9.42 18.84
CA ASP A 27 1.46 -10.69 19.18
C ASP A 27 2.69 -10.95 18.27
N ASN A 28 2.62 -10.59 17.00
CA ASN A 28 3.69 -10.80 16.04
C ASN A 28 4.74 -9.67 16.04
N ALA A 29 4.48 -8.51 16.64
CA ALA A 29 5.27 -7.30 16.47
C ALA A 29 6.75 -7.47 16.86
N ALA A 30 7.03 -8.14 17.98
CA ALA A 30 8.39 -8.36 18.46
C ALA A 30 9.20 -9.29 17.52
N GLU A 31 8.56 -10.33 16.98
CA GLU A 31 9.23 -11.23 16.02
C GLU A 31 9.44 -10.57 14.66
N VAL A 32 8.49 -9.75 14.20
CA VAL A 32 8.64 -8.94 12.98
C VAL A 32 9.85 -8.02 13.07
N ASP A 33 10.02 -7.34 14.21
CA ASP A 33 11.17 -6.45 14.44
C ASP A 33 12.49 -7.23 14.49
N LYS A 34 12.51 -8.34 15.22
CA LYS A 34 13.70 -9.16 15.44
C LYS A 34 14.18 -9.90 14.19
N SER A 35 13.25 -10.48 13.42
CA SER A 35 13.57 -11.31 12.25
C SER A 35 13.96 -10.49 11.03
N GLU A 36 13.53 -9.22 10.96
CA GLU A 36 13.68 -8.34 9.78
C GLU A 36 13.05 -8.97 8.50
N GLN A 37 12.15 -9.94 8.67
CA GLN A 37 11.48 -10.59 7.56
C GLN A 37 10.14 -9.91 7.24
N TYR A 38 9.70 -10.02 5.99
CA TYR A 38 8.40 -9.51 5.58
C TYR A 38 7.28 -10.26 6.31
N PRO A 39 6.35 -9.55 7.00
CA PRO A 39 5.40 -10.17 7.92
C PRO A 39 4.18 -10.75 7.20
N TRP A 40 4.34 -11.86 6.51
CA TRP A 40 3.27 -12.49 5.71
C TRP A 40 2.03 -12.86 6.51
N GLU A 41 2.17 -13.24 7.77
CA GLU A 41 1.03 -13.52 8.66
C GLU A 41 0.19 -12.27 8.92
N ASN A 42 0.85 -11.13 9.14
CA ASN A 42 0.16 -9.85 9.30
C ASN A 42 -0.52 -9.40 8.00
N VAL A 43 0.12 -9.63 6.85
CA VAL A 43 -0.48 -9.36 5.53
C VAL A 43 -1.73 -10.20 5.32
N LYS A 44 -1.67 -11.49 5.65
CA LYS A 44 -2.83 -12.39 5.59
C LYS A 44 -3.96 -11.88 6.48
N ALA A 45 -3.66 -11.49 7.71
CA ALA A 45 -4.65 -10.94 8.64
C ALA A 45 -5.29 -9.64 8.11
N LEU A 46 -4.49 -8.71 7.54
CA LEU A 46 -5.00 -7.50 6.88
C LEU A 46 -5.92 -7.82 5.70
N LYS A 47 -5.55 -8.80 4.87
CA LYS A 47 -6.35 -9.24 3.72
C LYS A 47 -7.69 -9.83 4.19
N GLU A 48 -7.67 -10.75 5.14
CA GLU A 48 -8.86 -11.41 5.68
C GLU A 48 -9.82 -10.41 6.36
N ALA A 49 -9.28 -9.37 6.99
CA ALA A 49 -10.05 -8.28 7.59
C ALA A 49 -10.59 -7.26 6.57
N GLY A 50 -10.20 -7.35 5.30
CA GLY A 50 -10.58 -6.40 4.25
C GLY A 50 -9.85 -5.05 4.33
N PHE A 51 -8.65 -5.02 4.90
CA PHE A 51 -7.83 -3.81 5.08
C PHE A 51 -6.76 -3.63 3.99
N MET A 52 -6.72 -4.54 3.00
CA MET A 52 -5.91 -4.38 1.80
C MET A 52 -6.79 -3.84 0.65
N GLY A 53 -6.32 -2.79 -0.03
CA GLY A 53 -7.02 -2.25 -1.19
C GLY A 53 -8.33 -1.52 -0.88
N MET A 54 -8.49 -0.97 0.31
CA MET A 54 -9.72 -0.27 0.74
C MET A 54 -10.12 0.88 -0.18
N THR A 55 -9.14 1.59 -0.76
CA THR A 55 -9.38 2.73 -1.65
C THR A 55 -9.59 2.34 -3.11
N ILE A 56 -9.49 1.06 -3.44
CA ILE A 56 -9.75 0.55 -4.79
C ILE A 56 -11.24 0.73 -5.10
N PRO A 57 -11.59 1.34 -6.25
CA PRO A 57 -12.97 1.54 -6.67
C PRO A 57 -13.76 0.23 -6.77
N LYS A 58 -15.07 0.32 -6.56
CA LYS A 58 -15.99 -0.84 -6.59
C LYS A 58 -16.00 -1.53 -7.96
N GLU A 59 -15.89 -0.78 -9.03
CA GLU A 59 -15.82 -1.31 -10.40
C GLU A 59 -14.57 -2.15 -10.68
N LEU A 60 -13.53 -2.00 -9.84
CA LEU A 60 -12.32 -2.82 -9.86
C LEU A 60 -12.31 -3.93 -8.80
N GLY A 61 -13.42 -4.10 -8.06
CA GLY A 61 -13.60 -5.13 -7.05
C GLY A 61 -13.22 -4.71 -5.63
N GLY A 62 -12.82 -3.46 -5.42
CA GLY A 62 -12.51 -2.91 -4.10
C GLY A 62 -13.74 -2.39 -3.35
N PRO A 63 -13.62 -2.02 -2.08
CA PRO A 63 -14.72 -1.47 -1.29
C PRO A 63 -15.03 0.01 -1.61
N GLY A 64 -14.09 0.74 -2.22
CA GLY A 64 -14.27 2.15 -2.57
C GLY A 64 -14.29 3.10 -1.38
N CYS A 65 -13.56 2.77 -0.32
CA CYS A 65 -13.40 3.63 0.85
C CYS A 65 -12.59 4.89 0.51
N ASN A 66 -12.77 5.94 1.30
CA ASN A 66 -11.96 7.15 1.16
C ASN A 66 -10.62 7.05 1.91
N PHE A 67 -9.74 8.04 1.72
CA PHE A 67 -8.43 8.06 2.39
C PHE A 67 -8.51 8.21 3.91
N LEU A 68 -9.55 8.85 4.44
CA LEU A 68 -9.73 8.94 5.90
C LEU A 68 -9.99 7.56 6.49
N ASP A 69 -10.85 6.76 5.84
CA ASP A 69 -11.13 5.39 6.28
C ASP A 69 -9.85 4.53 6.30
N ALA A 70 -9.05 4.61 5.24
CA ALA A 70 -7.77 3.91 5.19
C ALA A 70 -6.78 4.39 6.26
N ASN A 71 -6.73 5.71 6.53
CA ASN A 71 -5.87 6.25 7.58
C ASN A 71 -6.26 5.80 8.99
N LEU A 72 -7.56 5.63 9.27
CA LEU A 72 -8.02 5.09 10.55
C LEU A 72 -7.49 3.67 10.80
N VAL A 73 -7.43 2.85 9.76
CA VAL A 73 -6.83 1.50 9.83
C VAL A 73 -5.32 1.59 10.00
N VAL A 74 -4.64 2.44 9.22
CA VAL A 74 -3.19 2.65 9.32
C VAL A 74 -2.78 3.08 10.72
N GLU A 75 -3.51 4.01 11.33
CA GLU A 75 -3.25 4.49 12.69
C GLU A 75 -3.24 3.34 13.71
N GLU A 76 -4.26 2.48 13.66
CA GLU A 76 -4.35 1.35 14.58
C GLU A 76 -3.24 0.33 14.34
N MET A 77 -2.96 -0.03 13.09
CA MET A 77 -1.88 -0.98 12.76
C MET A 77 -0.51 -0.47 13.18
N ALA A 78 -0.21 0.80 12.88
CA ALA A 78 1.07 1.41 13.19
C ALA A 78 1.31 1.58 14.70
N SER A 79 0.26 1.68 15.50
CA SER A 79 0.33 1.79 16.97
C SER A 79 0.93 0.54 17.62
N TYR A 80 0.83 -0.62 16.96
CA TYR A 80 1.33 -1.90 17.48
C TYR A 80 2.52 -2.43 16.68
N CYS A 81 2.53 -2.25 15.37
CA CYS A 81 3.60 -2.74 14.50
C CYS A 81 3.85 -1.77 13.34
N GLY A 82 4.96 -1.02 13.41
CA GLY A 82 5.35 -0.05 12.38
C GLY A 82 5.41 -0.62 10.97
N PRO A 83 6.10 -1.77 10.73
CA PRO A 83 6.11 -2.43 9.42
C PRO A 83 4.71 -2.77 8.89
N THR A 84 3.80 -3.26 9.74
CA THR A 84 2.41 -3.57 9.33
C THR A 84 1.63 -2.32 8.99
N GLY A 85 1.77 -1.24 9.78
CA GLY A 85 1.20 0.06 9.44
C GLY A 85 1.70 0.57 8.10
N ARG A 86 3.00 0.41 7.81
CA ARG A 86 3.57 0.78 6.50
C ARG A 86 3.00 -0.04 5.35
N ILE A 87 2.78 -1.35 5.54
CA ILE A 87 2.13 -2.20 4.55
C ILE A 87 0.70 -1.72 4.28
N ALA A 88 -0.06 -1.40 5.33
CA ALA A 88 -1.40 -0.86 5.20
C ALA A 88 -1.42 0.48 4.41
N VAL A 89 -0.44 1.37 4.62
CA VAL A 89 -0.28 2.59 3.79
C VAL A 89 -0.12 2.23 2.32
N GLU A 90 0.82 1.34 2.00
CA GLU A 90 1.18 1.03 0.61
C GLU A 90 0.10 0.26 -0.14
N ALA A 91 -0.67 -0.58 0.56
CA ALA A 91 -1.79 -1.32 -0.01
C ALA A 91 -3.02 -0.44 -0.30
N ASN A 92 -3.14 0.72 0.37
CA ASN A 92 -4.33 1.57 0.27
C ASN A 92 -4.07 2.93 -0.36
N MET A 93 -2.80 3.35 -0.44
CA MET A 93 -2.39 4.67 -0.93
C MET A 93 -1.14 4.52 -1.81
N GLY A 94 -0.59 5.61 -2.28
CA GLY A 94 0.66 5.55 -3.04
C GLY A 94 0.52 4.92 -4.42
N ALA A 95 1.25 3.84 -4.70
CA ALA A 95 1.32 3.25 -6.04
C ALA A 95 -0.03 2.81 -6.59
N ILE A 96 -0.89 2.20 -5.77
CA ILE A 96 -2.23 1.78 -6.23
C ILE A 96 -3.09 2.97 -6.67
N SER A 97 -3.02 4.08 -5.94
CA SER A 97 -3.75 5.30 -6.31
C SER A 97 -3.27 5.86 -7.65
N ALA A 98 -1.96 5.86 -7.90
CA ALA A 98 -1.41 6.32 -9.17
C ALA A 98 -1.83 5.42 -10.33
N VAL A 99 -1.82 4.09 -10.16
CA VAL A 99 -2.29 3.16 -11.20
C VAL A 99 -3.78 3.34 -11.47
N VAL A 100 -4.60 3.50 -10.43
CA VAL A 100 -6.05 3.74 -10.58
C VAL A 100 -6.34 5.05 -11.34
N HIS A 101 -5.53 6.09 -11.15
CA HIS A 101 -5.74 7.37 -11.82
C HIS A 101 -5.18 7.42 -13.24
N TYR A 102 -4.02 6.83 -13.49
CA TYR A 102 -3.25 7.03 -14.72
C TYR A 102 -3.07 5.76 -15.57
N GLY A 103 -3.36 4.59 -15.02
CA GLY A 103 -3.21 3.32 -15.71
C GLY A 103 -4.28 3.08 -16.78
N THR A 104 -3.97 2.21 -17.73
CA THR A 104 -4.98 1.61 -18.63
C THR A 104 -5.92 0.71 -17.84
N GLU A 105 -7.09 0.38 -18.38
CA GLU A 105 -8.07 -0.50 -17.70
C GLU A 105 -7.45 -1.87 -17.34
N SER A 106 -6.61 -2.42 -18.21
CA SER A 106 -5.91 -3.67 -17.93
C SER A 106 -4.88 -3.54 -16.77
N GLN A 107 -4.16 -2.42 -16.71
CA GLN A 107 -3.23 -2.13 -15.62
C GLN A 107 -3.96 -1.92 -14.29
N LYS A 108 -5.07 -1.16 -14.30
CA LYS A 108 -5.91 -0.95 -13.13
C LYS A 108 -6.43 -2.28 -12.58
N LYS A 109 -6.98 -3.13 -13.47
CA LYS A 109 -7.51 -4.44 -13.06
C LYS A 109 -6.41 -5.33 -12.48
N LEU A 110 -5.25 -5.42 -13.15
CA LEU A 110 -4.10 -6.19 -12.67
C LEU A 110 -3.65 -5.72 -11.28
N ALA A 111 -3.49 -4.41 -11.10
CA ALA A 111 -3.04 -3.84 -9.83
C ALA A 111 -4.08 -4.07 -8.72
N ALA A 112 -5.37 -3.91 -9.01
CA ALA A 112 -6.44 -4.16 -8.06
C ALA A 112 -6.45 -5.63 -7.61
N ASP A 113 -6.38 -6.57 -8.55
CA ASP A 113 -6.38 -8.01 -8.24
C ASP A 113 -5.18 -8.39 -7.35
N LEU A 114 -3.98 -7.87 -7.67
CA LEU A 114 -2.78 -8.12 -6.87
C LEU A 114 -2.92 -7.60 -5.44
N VAL A 115 -3.41 -6.36 -5.27
CA VAL A 115 -3.54 -5.75 -3.93
C VAL A 115 -4.62 -6.45 -3.10
N LEU A 116 -5.76 -6.74 -3.70
CA LEU A 116 -6.85 -7.47 -3.03
C LEU A 116 -6.44 -8.91 -2.67
N ASP A 117 -5.48 -9.49 -3.41
CA ASP A 117 -4.88 -10.78 -3.09
C ASP A 117 -3.78 -10.71 -2.02
N GLY A 118 -3.43 -9.54 -1.52
CA GLY A 118 -2.48 -9.35 -0.42
C GLY A 118 -1.09 -8.90 -0.87
N ASP A 119 -0.91 -8.51 -2.14
CA ASP A 119 0.31 -7.82 -2.58
C ASP A 119 0.21 -6.32 -2.25
N LYS A 120 1.34 -5.66 -2.25
CA LYS A 120 1.42 -4.21 -2.19
C LYS A 120 2.31 -3.69 -3.33
N PRO A 121 1.85 -2.76 -4.16
CA PRO A 121 2.69 -2.20 -5.20
C PRO A 121 3.85 -1.40 -4.60
N ALA A 122 5.04 -1.56 -5.17
CA ALA A 122 6.21 -0.78 -4.79
C ALA A 122 6.29 0.51 -5.62
N ILE A 123 6.47 1.65 -4.96
CA ILE A 123 6.76 2.94 -5.64
C ILE A 123 8.28 3.05 -5.86
N CYS A 124 8.70 3.21 -7.11
CA CYS A 124 10.09 3.30 -7.52
C CYS A 124 10.44 4.74 -7.92
N ILE A 125 10.59 5.63 -6.94
CA ILE A 125 10.93 7.04 -7.20
C ILE A 125 12.42 7.29 -6.98
N THR A 126 12.93 6.98 -5.79
CA THR A 126 14.28 7.33 -5.35
C THR A 126 15.37 6.69 -6.22
N GLU A 127 16.39 7.49 -6.52
CA GLU A 127 17.63 7.04 -7.18
C GLU A 127 18.83 7.35 -6.30
N PRO A 128 20.02 6.76 -6.56
CA PRO A 128 21.22 7.06 -5.76
C PRO A 128 21.50 8.56 -5.60
N ASP A 129 21.30 9.34 -6.66
CA ASP A 129 21.60 10.79 -6.71
C ASP A 129 20.33 11.66 -6.70
N ALA A 130 19.14 11.09 -6.56
CA ALA A 130 17.86 11.81 -6.57
C ALA A 130 16.91 11.27 -5.49
N GLY A 131 16.95 11.91 -4.31
CA GLY A 131 16.04 11.68 -3.19
C GLY A 131 14.89 12.68 -3.18
N SER A 132 14.93 13.69 -2.28
CA SER A 132 13.92 14.75 -2.20
C SER A 132 13.84 15.58 -3.48
N ALA A 133 14.94 15.70 -4.21
CA ALA A 133 14.98 16.33 -5.54
C ALA A 133 14.54 15.33 -6.64
N ALA A 134 13.35 14.76 -6.53
CA ALA A 134 12.85 13.75 -7.44
C ALA A 134 12.80 14.20 -8.91
N SER A 135 12.73 15.51 -9.16
CA SER A 135 12.82 16.08 -10.53
C SER A 135 14.20 15.87 -11.19
N GLN A 136 15.22 15.44 -10.43
CA GLN A 136 16.57 15.16 -10.93
C GLN A 136 16.76 13.66 -11.27
N MET A 137 15.69 12.86 -11.27
CA MET A 137 15.75 11.45 -11.68
C MET A 137 16.33 11.30 -13.09
N THR A 138 17.17 10.30 -13.27
CA THR A 138 17.83 9.97 -14.54
C THR A 138 17.30 8.71 -15.20
N THR A 139 16.57 7.86 -14.47
CA THR A 139 15.90 6.69 -15.05
C THR A 139 14.93 7.12 -16.14
N ARG A 140 15.03 6.49 -17.29
CA ARG A 140 14.23 6.81 -18.45
C ARG A 140 13.74 5.56 -19.17
N ALA A 141 12.63 5.70 -19.89
CA ALA A 141 12.06 4.68 -20.75
C ALA A 141 12.07 5.22 -22.20
N ASP A 142 13.00 4.76 -23.02
CA ASP A 142 13.15 5.16 -24.42
C ASP A 142 12.23 4.30 -25.30
N LYS A 143 11.30 4.91 -26.04
CA LYS A 143 10.42 4.18 -26.94
C LYS A 143 11.19 3.67 -28.18
N ARG A 144 11.06 2.39 -28.47
CA ARG A 144 11.66 1.69 -29.62
C ARG A 144 10.59 0.84 -30.31
N GLY A 145 9.94 1.39 -31.30
CA GLY A 145 8.82 0.73 -31.99
C GLY A 145 7.64 0.51 -31.04
N ASP A 146 7.27 -0.75 -30.81
CA ASP A 146 6.20 -1.21 -29.91
C ASP A 146 6.66 -1.45 -28.46
N LYS A 147 7.95 -1.23 -28.16
CA LYS A 147 8.56 -1.50 -26.85
C LYS A 147 9.13 -0.25 -26.21
N TYR A 148 9.37 -0.31 -24.92
CA TYR A 148 10.17 0.65 -24.18
C TYR A 148 11.44 -0.02 -23.65
N ILE A 149 12.58 0.66 -23.79
CA ILE A 149 13.85 0.26 -23.20
C ILE A 149 14.06 1.12 -21.96
N ILE A 150 14.04 0.48 -20.78
CA ILE A 150 14.20 1.16 -19.51
C ILE A 150 15.68 1.11 -19.11
N ASN A 151 16.27 2.28 -18.83
CA ASN A 151 17.63 2.44 -18.35
C ASN A 151 17.64 3.32 -17.10
N GLY A 152 18.24 2.82 -16.02
CA GLY A 152 18.37 3.54 -14.77
C GLY A 152 18.54 2.62 -13.59
N LYS A 153 18.60 3.22 -12.40
CA LYS A 153 18.72 2.50 -11.13
C LYS A 153 17.85 3.17 -10.08
N LYS A 154 16.98 2.40 -9.47
CA LYS A 154 16.18 2.83 -8.32
C LYS A 154 16.81 2.34 -7.03
N HIS A 155 16.59 3.08 -5.93
CA HIS A 155 17.27 2.85 -4.66
C HIS A 155 16.26 2.99 -3.50
N TRP A 156 16.45 2.20 -2.44
CA TRP A 156 15.63 2.22 -1.23
C TRP A 156 14.13 1.97 -1.51
N ILE A 157 13.83 1.02 -2.38
CA ILE A 157 12.45 0.72 -2.76
C ILE A 157 11.82 -0.21 -1.74
N THR A 158 10.87 0.33 -0.95
CA THR A 158 10.09 -0.45 0.00
C THR A 158 9.29 -1.52 -0.75
N GLY A 159 9.55 -2.78 -0.43
CA GLY A 159 8.96 -3.92 -1.13
C GLY A 159 9.67 -4.33 -2.42
N GLY A 160 10.84 -3.75 -2.74
CA GLY A 160 11.59 -4.06 -3.96
C GLY A 160 11.98 -5.52 -4.18
N GLY A 161 12.01 -6.35 -3.12
CA GLY A 161 12.24 -7.79 -3.19
C GLY A 161 10.99 -8.65 -2.93
N VAL A 162 9.82 -8.02 -2.71
CA VAL A 162 8.58 -8.69 -2.29
C VAL A 162 7.43 -8.42 -3.24
N SER A 163 7.24 -7.15 -3.63
CA SER A 163 6.12 -6.73 -4.48
C SER A 163 6.23 -7.31 -5.89
N ARG A 164 5.11 -7.76 -6.44
CA ARG A 164 5.02 -8.22 -7.84
C ARG A 164 4.81 -7.08 -8.83
N LEU A 165 4.38 -5.91 -8.33
CA LEU A 165 4.14 -4.72 -9.14
C LEU A 165 5.06 -3.58 -8.68
N HIS A 166 5.83 -3.03 -9.60
CA HIS A 166 6.71 -1.89 -9.40
C HIS A 166 6.26 -0.73 -10.30
N LEU A 167 6.05 0.45 -9.72
CA LEU A 167 5.62 1.67 -10.40
C LEU A 167 6.74 2.72 -10.39
#